data_db2877b95a93bf2672744be6ccc0ce51
#
_entry.id   db2877b95a93bf2672744be6ccc0ce51
#
_cell.length_a   1.000
_cell.length_b   1.000
_cell.length_c   1.000
_cell.angle_alpha   90.00
_cell.angle_beta   90.00
_cell.angle_gamma   90.00
#
_symmetry.space_group_name_H-M   'P 1'
#
loop_
_entity.id
_entity.type
_entity.pdbx_description
1 polymer ?
#
loop_
_entity_poly.entity_id
_entity_poly.type
_entity_poly.pdbx_seq_one_letter_code
_entity_poly.pdbx_strand_id
1 'polypeptide(L)'
;FIIKEGKLLRGLGGMESQMRSGVEGVANFRASNWNRAPIDRMANLNLEPGDASRDEMIASVEKGVYMESNRSWSIDDYRNKFQFGCEYGKLIENGKLTKTVKNPNYRGISNPFWNSLKMVGNQDTFGIYGTPNCGKGEPNQVIRVGHASPLCLFENIQVFGGA
;
A
#
# COMPACT_ATOMS: atom_id res chain seq x y z
N PHE A 1 6.32 -14.77 -3.79
CA PHE A 1 5.07 -14.09 -3.41
C PHE A 1 4.81 -14.27 -1.93
N ILE A 2 4.31 -13.21 -1.27
CA ILE A 2 3.76 -13.26 0.09
C ILE A 2 2.28 -13.59 0.01
N ILE A 3 1.58 -12.89 -0.87
CA ILE A 3 0.16 -13.13 -1.18
C ILE A 3 0.04 -13.44 -2.67
N LYS A 4 -0.72 -14.45 -3.01
CA LYS A 4 -1.06 -14.80 -4.39
C LYS A 4 -2.50 -15.25 -4.46
N GLU A 5 -3.26 -14.74 -5.43
CA GLU A 5 -4.67 -15.08 -5.62
C GLU A 5 -5.51 -14.92 -4.33
N GLY A 6 -5.25 -13.84 -3.59
CA GLY A 6 -5.93 -13.53 -2.33
C GLY A 6 -5.54 -14.41 -1.14
N LYS A 7 -4.59 -15.34 -1.29
CA LYS A 7 -4.13 -16.24 -0.23
C LYS A 7 -2.77 -15.80 0.30
N LEU A 8 -2.66 -15.69 1.63
CA LEU A 8 -1.38 -15.53 2.30
C LEU A 8 -0.60 -16.84 2.19
N LEU A 9 0.55 -16.82 1.52
CA LEU A 9 1.40 -17.99 1.30
C LEU A 9 2.49 -18.10 2.35
N ARG A 10 3.06 -16.97 2.79
CA ARG A 10 4.15 -16.92 3.77
C ARG A 10 4.18 -15.58 4.48
N GLY A 11 4.81 -15.53 5.64
CA GLY A 11 4.97 -14.31 6.43
C GLY A 11 6.24 -13.52 6.08
N LEU A 12 6.34 -12.31 6.60
CA LEU A 12 7.61 -11.58 6.69
C LEU A 12 8.34 -12.10 7.94
N GLY A 13 9.50 -12.72 7.76
CA GLY A 13 10.24 -13.26 8.90
C GLY A 13 11.55 -13.92 8.51
N GLY A 14 12.57 -13.75 9.36
CA GLY A 14 13.84 -14.42 9.25
C GLY A 14 13.79 -15.86 9.79
N MET A 15 14.94 -16.51 9.83
CA MET A 15 15.06 -17.91 10.25
C MET A 15 14.51 -18.16 11.66
N GLU A 16 14.78 -17.25 12.62
CA GLU A 16 14.31 -17.39 13.99
C GLU A 16 12.77 -17.38 14.07
N SER A 17 12.13 -16.45 13.39
CA SER A 17 10.67 -16.37 13.34
C SER A 17 10.04 -17.58 12.65
N GLN A 18 10.68 -18.09 11.61
CA GLN A 18 10.23 -19.31 10.95
C GLN A 18 10.34 -20.54 11.88
N MET A 19 11.44 -20.67 12.58
CA MET A 19 11.62 -21.76 13.56
C MET A 19 10.61 -21.70 14.72
N ARG A 20 10.32 -20.50 15.21
CA ARG A 20 9.37 -20.31 16.32
C ARG A 20 7.91 -20.53 15.91
N SER A 21 7.56 -20.06 14.71
CA SER A 21 6.18 -20.14 14.21
C SER A 21 5.84 -21.45 13.51
N GLY A 22 6.84 -22.16 13.03
CA GLY A 22 6.64 -23.32 12.13
C GLY A 22 6.12 -22.95 10.74
N VAL A 23 6.14 -21.65 10.40
CA VAL A 23 5.62 -21.12 9.12
C VAL A 23 6.77 -20.62 8.27
N GLU A 24 6.77 -20.94 6.98
CA GLU A 24 7.72 -20.40 6.03
C GLU A 24 7.62 -18.87 5.96
N GLY A 25 8.75 -18.17 5.95
CA GLY A 25 8.85 -16.73 5.81
C GLY A 25 9.73 -16.32 4.64
N VAL A 26 9.63 -15.06 4.24
CA VAL A 26 10.61 -14.43 3.36
C VAL A 26 11.70 -13.80 4.21
N ALA A 27 12.95 -14.08 3.91
CA ALA A 27 14.12 -13.68 4.68
C ALA A 27 14.33 -12.16 4.64
N ASN A 28 13.66 -11.42 5.52
CA ASN A 28 13.76 -9.97 5.68
C ASN A 28 14.20 -9.57 7.10
N PHE A 29 15.02 -10.40 7.72
CA PHE A 29 15.66 -10.16 9.00
C PHE A 29 16.89 -9.30 8.81
N ARG A 30 16.88 -8.06 9.35
CA ARG A 30 17.97 -7.10 9.14
C ARG A 30 18.04 -6.05 10.25
N ALA A 31 19.23 -5.49 10.45
CA ALA A 31 19.48 -4.35 11.32
C ALA A 31 19.44 -3.03 10.54
N SER A 32 19.07 -1.94 11.21
CA SER A 32 19.14 -0.59 10.64
C SER A 32 20.55 -0.05 10.55
N ASN A 33 21.49 -0.58 11.36
CA ASN A 33 22.89 -0.18 11.38
C ASN A 33 23.72 -1.33 11.97
N TRP A 34 25.05 -1.27 11.81
CA TRP A 34 26.00 -2.30 12.26
C TRP A 34 25.94 -2.58 13.77
N ASN A 35 25.60 -1.58 14.58
CA ASN A 35 25.53 -1.67 16.03
C ASN A 35 24.12 -1.97 16.58
N ARG A 36 23.19 -2.37 15.72
CA ARG A 36 21.80 -2.69 16.10
C ARG A 36 21.52 -4.17 15.93
N ALA A 37 20.74 -4.72 16.86
CA ALA A 37 20.25 -6.08 16.71
C ALA A 37 19.34 -6.20 15.46
N PRO A 38 19.55 -7.23 14.62
CA PRO A 38 18.64 -7.48 13.53
C PRO A 38 17.27 -7.92 14.04
N ILE A 39 16.23 -7.48 13.35
CA ILE A 39 14.83 -7.85 13.60
C ILE A 39 14.11 -8.11 12.29
N ASP A 40 13.02 -8.84 12.33
CA ASP A 40 12.11 -8.96 11.20
C ASP A 40 11.55 -7.60 10.84
N ARG A 41 11.67 -7.22 9.58
CA ARG A 41 11.27 -5.91 9.08
C ARG A 41 10.60 -6.03 7.73
N MET A 42 9.81 -5.00 7.40
CA MET A 42 9.36 -4.81 6.03
C MET A 42 10.57 -4.65 5.10
N ALA A 43 10.53 -5.34 3.99
CA ALA A 43 11.45 -5.18 2.86
C ALA A 43 10.77 -4.39 1.74
N ASN A 44 11.32 -4.44 0.54
CA ASN A 44 10.70 -3.88 -0.64
C ASN A 44 9.53 -4.79 -1.05
N LEU A 45 8.32 -4.40 -0.67
CA LEU A 45 7.10 -5.10 -1.05
C LEU A 45 6.48 -4.42 -2.25
N ASN A 46 6.14 -5.20 -3.26
CA ASN A 46 5.58 -4.72 -4.50
C ASN A 46 4.19 -5.32 -4.71
N LEU A 47 3.32 -4.56 -5.34
CA LEU A 47 2.13 -5.08 -5.98
C LEU A 47 2.46 -5.33 -7.45
N GLU A 48 2.30 -6.57 -7.91
CA GLU A 48 2.57 -6.90 -9.31
C GLU A 48 1.57 -6.21 -10.25
N PRO A 49 2.01 -5.81 -11.46
CA PRO A 49 1.12 -5.24 -12.46
C PRO A 49 0.01 -6.21 -12.88
N GLY A 50 -1.16 -5.64 -13.17
CA GLY A 50 -2.26 -6.31 -13.86
C GLY A 50 -2.27 -5.94 -15.34
N ASP A 51 -3.46 -5.92 -15.94
CA ASP A 51 -3.62 -5.75 -17.40
C ASP A 51 -4.29 -4.42 -17.79
N ALA A 52 -4.90 -3.70 -16.84
CA ALA A 52 -5.71 -2.53 -17.15
C ALA A 52 -4.85 -1.29 -17.44
N SER A 53 -5.17 -0.57 -18.48
CA SER A 53 -4.60 0.75 -18.72
C SER A 53 -5.22 1.79 -17.78
N ARG A 54 -4.51 2.90 -17.57
CA ARG A 54 -5.02 4.03 -16.76
C ARG A 54 -6.35 4.55 -17.29
N ASP A 55 -6.48 4.67 -18.60
CA ASP A 55 -7.68 5.23 -19.22
C ASP A 55 -8.88 4.28 -19.10
N GLU A 56 -8.68 2.98 -19.25
CA GLU A 56 -9.71 1.97 -18.98
C GLU A 56 -10.19 2.00 -17.53
N MET A 57 -9.25 2.12 -16.58
CA MET A 57 -9.59 2.22 -15.16
C MET A 57 -10.45 3.46 -14.89
N ILE A 58 -10.06 4.63 -15.40
CA ILE A 58 -10.83 5.86 -15.25
C ILE A 58 -12.21 5.75 -15.93
N ALA A 59 -12.25 5.23 -17.15
CA ALA A 59 -13.48 5.07 -17.91
C ALA A 59 -14.51 4.13 -17.25
N SER A 60 -14.04 3.17 -16.44
CA SER A 60 -14.92 2.23 -15.74
C SER A 60 -15.63 2.83 -14.51
N VAL A 61 -15.25 4.03 -14.06
CA VAL A 61 -15.77 4.66 -12.85
C VAL A 61 -16.86 5.67 -13.17
N GLU A 62 -18.09 5.42 -12.72
CA GLU A 62 -19.20 6.36 -12.84
C GLU A 62 -19.01 7.57 -11.93
N LYS A 63 -18.66 7.33 -10.66
CA LYS A 63 -18.40 8.38 -9.65
C LYS A 63 -17.29 7.94 -8.72
N GLY A 64 -16.22 8.73 -8.65
CA GLY A 64 -15.07 8.40 -7.82
C GLY A 64 -14.10 9.56 -7.63
N VAL A 65 -12.96 9.27 -7.02
CA VAL A 65 -11.87 10.22 -6.82
C VAL A 65 -10.57 9.56 -7.25
N TYR A 66 -9.89 10.18 -8.18
CA TYR A 66 -8.52 9.87 -8.54
C TYR A 66 -7.58 10.60 -7.57
N MET A 67 -6.59 9.90 -7.01
CA MET A 67 -5.67 10.44 -6.02
C MET A 67 -4.23 10.08 -6.35
N GLU A 68 -3.32 11.03 -6.11
CA GLU A 68 -1.87 10.85 -6.26
C GLU A 68 -1.12 11.43 -5.06
N SER A 69 0.06 10.88 -4.81
CA SER A 69 1.04 11.34 -3.83
C SER A 69 0.54 11.37 -2.40
N ASN A 70 1.04 10.44 -1.61
CA ASN A 70 0.75 10.41 -0.18
C ASN A 70 1.32 11.65 0.53
N ARG A 71 0.49 12.33 1.33
CA ARG A 71 0.85 13.50 2.11
C ARG A 71 0.91 13.22 3.60
N SER A 72 -0.05 12.48 4.10
CA SER A 72 -0.19 12.21 5.53
C SER A 72 -0.81 10.83 5.76
N TRP A 73 -0.54 10.27 6.93
CA TRP A 73 -1.09 8.97 7.29
C TRP A 73 -1.35 8.87 8.79
N SER A 74 -2.29 8.00 9.13
CA SER A 74 -2.50 7.48 10.48
C SER A 74 -2.84 6.00 10.36
N ILE A 75 -2.16 5.17 11.13
CA ILE A 75 -2.32 3.72 11.13
C ILE A 75 -2.31 3.28 12.59
N ASP A 76 -3.26 2.43 12.99
CA ASP A 76 -3.29 1.88 14.35
C ASP A 76 -2.14 0.87 14.59
N ASP A 77 -1.87 0.56 15.86
CA ASP A 77 -0.75 -0.31 16.24
C ASP A 77 -0.88 -1.73 15.67
N TYR A 78 -2.11 -2.21 15.52
CA TYR A 78 -2.40 -3.51 14.91
C TYR A 78 -2.35 -3.51 13.37
N ARG A 79 -2.10 -2.36 12.74
CA ARG A 79 -2.11 -2.19 11.27
C ARG A 79 -3.43 -2.58 10.61
N ASN A 80 -4.51 -2.49 11.35
CA ASN A 80 -5.85 -2.87 10.91
C ASN A 80 -6.64 -1.68 10.37
N LYS A 81 -6.57 -0.53 11.05
CA LYS A 81 -7.24 0.71 10.63
C LYS A 81 -6.24 1.70 10.08
N PHE A 82 -6.62 2.39 9.02
CA PHE A 82 -5.77 3.41 8.43
C PHE A 82 -6.56 4.59 7.87
N GLN A 83 -5.87 5.71 7.76
CA GLN A 83 -6.31 6.91 7.07
C GLN A 83 -5.12 7.51 6.33
N PHE A 84 -5.32 7.87 5.07
CA PHE A 84 -4.30 8.52 4.25
C PHE A 84 -4.83 9.80 3.63
N GLY A 85 -4.00 10.84 3.59
CA GLY A 85 -4.23 12.06 2.83
C GLY A 85 -3.33 12.11 1.62
N CYS A 86 -3.84 12.65 0.51
CA CYS A 86 -3.11 12.80 -0.74
C CYS A 86 -2.91 14.27 -1.10
N GLU A 87 -1.83 14.56 -1.83
CA GLU A 87 -1.52 15.92 -2.27
C GLU A 87 -2.39 16.37 -3.44
N TYR A 88 -2.71 15.43 -4.32
CA TYR A 88 -3.46 15.70 -5.54
C TYR A 88 -4.66 14.77 -5.66
N GLY A 89 -5.77 15.32 -6.14
CA GLY A 89 -6.95 14.54 -6.49
C GLY A 89 -7.88 15.23 -7.48
N LYS A 90 -8.57 14.43 -8.25
CA LYS A 90 -9.64 14.85 -9.16
C LYS A 90 -10.87 13.99 -8.98
N LEU A 91 -12.04 14.57 -9.14
CA LEU A 91 -13.26 13.81 -9.29
C LEU A 91 -13.24 13.02 -10.60
N ILE A 92 -13.78 11.83 -10.55
CA ILE A 92 -14.16 11.05 -11.74
C ILE A 92 -15.68 11.09 -11.80
N GLU A 93 -16.20 11.56 -12.92
CA GLU A 93 -17.63 11.63 -13.20
C GLU A 93 -17.88 11.06 -14.61
N ASN A 94 -18.69 10.00 -14.67
CA ASN A 94 -19.01 9.30 -15.92
C ASN A 94 -17.76 8.93 -16.77
N GLY A 95 -16.77 8.32 -16.11
CA GLY A 95 -15.54 7.85 -16.75
C GLY A 95 -14.54 8.95 -17.14
N LYS A 96 -14.67 10.16 -16.61
CA LYS A 96 -13.79 11.29 -16.96
C LYS A 96 -13.29 12.02 -15.72
N LEU A 97 -12.01 12.42 -15.74
CA LEU A 97 -11.45 13.32 -14.73
C LEU A 97 -12.04 14.71 -14.92
N THR A 98 -12.61 15.28 -13.86
CA THR A 98 -13.30 16.57 -13.90
C THR A 98 -12.63 17.59 -12.97
N LYS A 99 -13.21 17.88 -11.82
CA LYS A 99 -12.79 18.95 -10.92
C LYS A 99 -11.66 18.50 -10.00
N THR A 100 -10.69 19.37 -9.74
CA THR A 100 -9.71 19.18 -8.68
C THR A 100 -10.39 19.24 -7.32
N VAL A 101 -10.03 18.33 -6.43
CA VAL A 101 -10.50 18.29 -5.05
C VAL A 101 -9.40 18.72 -4.10
N LYS A 102 -9.77 19.45 -3.06
CA LYS A 102 -8.85 19.92 -2.02
C LYS A 102 -8.72 18.88 -0.91
N ASN A 103 -7.49 18.60 -0.52
CA ASN A 103 -7.16 17.68 0.59
C ASN A 103 -7.93 16.34 0.49
N PRO A 104 -7.77 15.57 -0.59
CA PRO A 104 -8.45 14.29 -0.70
C PRO A 104 -7.86 13.30 0.29
N ASN A 105 -8.74 12.63 1.02
CA ASN A 105 -8.37 11.62 2.00
C ASN A 105 -9.22 10.37 1.78
N TYR A 106 -8.67 9.23 2.19
CA TYR A 106 -9.40 7.97 2.28
C TYR A 106 -9.05 7.22 3.54
N ARG A 107 -9.96 6.37 3.99
CA ARG A 107 -9.76 5.54 5.18
C ARG A 107 -10.41 4.18 5.03
N GLY A 108 -9.94 3.23 5.81
CA GLY A 108 -10.50 1.89 5.78
C GLY A 108 -9.95 0.98 6.87
N ILE A 109 -10.42 -0.26 6.76
CA ILE A 109 -9.90 -1.42 7.49
C ILE A 109 -9.13 -2.26 6.48
N SER A 110 -7.93 -2.73 6.83
CA SER A 110 -6.99 -3.32 5.87
C SER A 110 -7.58 -4.48 5.07
N ASN A 111 -8.22 -5.44 5.72
CA ASN A 111 -8.75 -6.61 5.02
C ASN A 111 -9.92 -6.28 4.07
N PRO A 112 -11.00 -5.59 4.51
CA PRO A 112 -12.04 -5.12 3.59
C PRO A 112 -11.52 -4.23 2.46
N PHE A 113 -10.54 -3.35 2.74
CA PHE A 113 -9.93 -2.49 1.73
C PHE A 113 -9.28 -3.32 0.61
N TRP A 114 -8.42 -4.27 0.94
CA TRP A 114 -7.77 -5.10 -0.07
C TRP A 114 -8.75 -6.01 -0.82
N ASN A 115 -9.82 -6.45 -0.15
CA ASN A 115 -10.89 -7.22 -0.81
C ASN A 115 -11.74 -6.37 -1.77
N SER A 116 -11.67 -5.05 -1.69
CA SER A 116 -12.35 -4.14 -2.62
C SER A 116 -11.51 -3.75 -3.83
N LEU A 117 -10.30 -4.31 -3.98
CA LEU A 117 -9.44 -4.09 -5.15
C LEU A 117 -10.10 -4.70 -6.39
N LYS A 118 -10.53 -3.82 -7.31
CA LYS A 118 -11.28 -4.19 -8.50
C LYS A 118 -10.43 -4.35 -9.75
N MET A 119 -9.50 -3.41 -9.95
CA MET A 119 -8.60 -3.42 -11.10
C MET A 119 -7.19 -3.05 -10.68
N VAL A 120 -6.23 -3.66 -11.34
CA VAL A 120 -4.80 -3.39 -11.17
C VAL A 120 -4.25 -2.95 -12.52
N GLY A 121 -3.56 -1.83 -12.51
CA GLY A 121 -2.98 -1.25 -13.71
C GLY A 121 -1.85 -2.08 -14.30
N ASN A 122 -1.63 -1.92 -15.59
CA ASN A 122 -0.60 -2.61 -16.35
C ASN A 122 0.82 -2.06 -16.06
N GLN A 123 1.83 -2.57 -16.74
CA GLN A 123 3.23 -2.19 -16.60
C GLN A 123 3.48 -0.69 -16.85
N ASP A 124 2.70 -0.03 -17.71
CA ASP A 124 2.86 1.40 -18.00
C ASP A 124 2.47 2.29 -16.82
N THR A 125 1.68 1.75 -15.89
CA THR A 125 1.26 2.43 -14.67
C THR A 125 2.14 2.11 -13.46
N PHE A 126 3.14 1.23 -13.63
CA PHE A 126 3.99 0.73 -12.55
C PHE A 126 5.05 1.75 -12.14
N GLY A 127 5.00 2.18 -10.90
CA GLY A 127 5.94 3.14 -10.32
C GLY A 127 6.68 2.58 -9.12
N ILE A 128 7.89 3.09 -8.86
CA ILE A 128 8.71 2.76 -7.70
C ILE A 128 8.73 3.96 -6.75
N TYR A 129 8.39 3.72 -5.49
CA TYR A 129 8.25 4.76 -4.47
C TYR A 129 9.17 4.47 -3.29
N GLY A 130 10.00 5.44 -2.92
CA GLY A 130 10.91 5.34 -1.78
C GLY A 130 10.25 5.77 -0.48
N THR A 131 10.46 4.99 0.57
CA THR A 131 10.10 5.36 1.95
C THR A 131 11.38 5.49 2.78
N PRO A 132 11.88 6.72 3.01
CA PRO A 132 13.16 6.93 3.69
C PRO A 132 13.13 6.56 5.18
N ASN A 133 11.97 6.61 5.82
CA ASN A 133 11.79 6.47 7.26
C ASN A 133 10.79 5.36 7.61
N CYS A 134 11.02 4.14 7.13
CA CYS A 134 10.21 2.99 7.53
C CYS A 134 10.59 2.58 8.95
N GLY A 135 9.73 2.87 9.92
CA GLY A 135 9.96 2.60 11.34
C GLY A 135 9.41 1.27 11.82
N LYS A 136 10.07 0.66 12.79
CA LYS A 136 9.58 -0.47 13.57
C LYS A 136 10.04 -0.32 15.01
N GLY A 137 9.17 -0.67 15.96
CA GLY A 137 9.49 -0.69 17.39
C GLY A 137 10.13 -2.00 17.85
N GLU A 138 10.51 -2.04 19.10
CA GLU A 138 10.92 -3.19 19.92
C GLU A 138 12.12 -3.98 19.37
N PRO A 139 13.28 -3.36 19.29
CA PRO A 139 13.64 -1.97 19.59
C PRO A 139 13.38 -1.02 18.41
N ASN A 140 13.15 0.26 18.70
CA ASN A 140 12.93 1.28 17.66
C ASN A 140 14.08 1.35 16.67
N GLN A 141 13.76 1.16 15.40
CA GLN A 141 14.69 1.23 14.28
C GLN A 141 14.01 1.87 13.08
N VAL A 142 14.78 2.63 12.31
CA VAL A 142 14.34 3.24 11.05
C VAL A 142 15.23 2.73 9.93
N ILE A 143 14.64 2.36 8.82
CA ILE A 143 15.38 1.87 7.65
C ILE A 143 14.68 2.36 6.37
N ARG A 144 15.43 2.45 5.29
CA ARG A 144 14.89 2.79 3.98
C ARG A 144 14.32 1.56 3.30
N VAL A 145 13.18 1.73 2.63
CA VAL A 145 12.57 0.72 1.76
C VAL A 145 12.07 1.36 0.48
N GLY A 146 11.96 0.58 -0.59
CA GLY A 146 11.29 0.96 -1.82
C GLY A 146 10.10 0.03 -2.03
N HIS A 147 8.98 0.57 -2.46
CA HIS A 147 7.81 -0.21 -2.84
C HIS A 147 7.44 0.13 -4.26
N ALA A 148 7.07 -0.86 -5.03
CA ALA A 148 6.58 -0.64 -6.38
C ALA A 148 5.11 -1.04 -6.47
N SER A 149 4.33 -0.25 -7.18
CA SER A 149 2.91 -0.49 -7.37
C SER A 149 2.43 0.10 -8.70
N PRO A 150 1.55 -0.57 -9.42
CA PRO A 150 0.78 0.04 -10.49
C PRO A 150 -0.35 0.88 -9.90
N LEU A 151 -1.14 1.54 -10.76
CA LEU A 151 -2.41 2.13 -10.37
C LEU A 151 -3.36 1.05 -9.85
N CYS A 152 -4.17 1.41 -8.86
CA CYS A 152 -5.14 0.51 -8.25
C CYS A 152 -6.53 1.17 -8.21
N LEU A 153 -7.55 0.44 -8.61
CA LEU A 153 -8.93 0.83 -8.45
C LEU A 153 -9.58 0.02 -7.33
N PHE A 154 -10.06 0.73 -6.32
CA PHE A 154 -10.79 0.16 -5.20
C PHE A 154 -12.24 0.65 -5.22
N GLU A 155 -13.20 -0.22 -4.95
CA GLU A 155 -14.62 0.11 -4.88
C GLU A 155 -15.08 0.35 -3.44
N ASN A 156 -16.09 1.19 -3.26
CA ASN A 156 -16.77 1.43 -1.98
C ASN A 156 -15.85 1.89 -0.83
N ILE A 157 -14.80 2.63 -1.17
CA ILE A 157 -13.87 3.19 -0.19
C ILE A 157 -14.44 4.50 0.36
N GLN A 158 -14.34 4.67 1.68
CA GLN A 158 -14.71 5.92 2.32
C GLN A 158 -13.70 7.00 1.99
N VAL A 159 -14.12 7.98 1.18
CA VAL A 159 -13.33 9.17 0.81
C VAL A 159 -13.92 10.41 1.43
N PHE A 160 -13.08 11.37 1.81
CA PHE A 160 -13.50 12.65 2.39
C PHE A 160 -12.47 13.74 2.07
N GLY A 161 -12.91 14.99 2.07
CA GLY A 161 -12.05 16.16 1.95
C GLY A 161 -11.77 16.77 3.32
N GLY A 162 -10.61 17.39 3.48
CA GLY A 162 -10.35 18.30 4.59
C GLY A 162 -10.99 19.66 4.31
N ALA A 163 -11.42 20.32 5.37
CA ALA A 163 -11.92 21.71 5.31
C ALA A 163 -10.80 22.69 4.91
#